data_92c7d7ee90b1cff7a99ac3b095893e74
#
_entry.id   92c7d7ee90b1cff7a99ac3b095893e74
#
_cell.length_a   1.000
_cell.length_b   1.000
_cell.length_c   1.000
_cell.angle_alpha   90.00
_cell.angle_beta   90.00
_cell.angle_gamma   90.00
#
_symmetry.space_group_name_H-M   'P 1'
#
loop_
_entity.id
_entity.type
_entity.pdbx_description
1 polymer ?
#
loop_
_entity_poly.entity_id
_entity_poly.type
_entity_poly.pdbx_seq_one_letter_code
_entity_poly.pdbx_strand_id
1 'polypeptide(L)'
;MFVSTGGIDFDKKKPSILLMHGSGLTHIVWSLHEQFYASQGFNILSVDLPGHGNSEGPSLESIEQISNWVKSLMNVLGIKKIIIIGHSQGSLVGIDFASRYPDLISSLVLVAGSYKMPVNQDLINYAEAGDEKAVLLMMKWGYEGSKAFIGGNPVKKIINSSREIREVLAVDLNACNNYKDGKESLEKINCPTLCIFGDLDKMVPLEVGNKMVSMIKNSEKKIINNCGHMIIFEKAFEMRKSVKEFLSK
;
A
#
# COMPACT_ATOMS: atom_id res chain seq x y z
N MET A 1 -15.19 1.50 -10.41
CA MET A 1 -13.71 1.60 -10.30
C MET A 1 -13.33 3.07 -10.28
N PHE A 2 -12.66 3.54 -9.25
CA PHE A 2 -12.20 4.92 -9.11
C PHE A 2 -10.67 5.00 -9.10
N VAL A 3 -10.14 5.99 -9.84
CA VAL A 3 -8.70 6.28 -9.92
C VAL A 3 -8.50 7.79 -9.85
N SER A 4 -7.76 8.27 -8.85
CA SER A 4 -7.29 9.66 -8.80
C SER A 4 -6.00 9.77 -9.62
N THR A 5 -5.93 10.81 -10.44
CA THR A 5 -4.71 11.16 -11.21
C THR A 5 -3.97 12.34 -10.58
N GLY A 6 -4.35 12.75 -9.36
CA GLY A 6 -3.84 13.96 -8.74
C GLY A 6 -4.23 15.24 -9.49
N GLY A 7 -5.30 15.21 -10.29
CA GLY A 7 -5.77 16.34 -11.10
C GLY A 7 -4.93 16.60 -12.36
N ILE A 8 -4.14 15.62 -12.81
CA ILE A 8 -3.28 15.73 -14.01
C ILE A 8 -3.78 14.78 -15.08
N ASP A 9 -3.83 15.24 -16.31
CA ASP A 9 -4.25 14.44 -17.45
C ASP A 9 -3.30 13.26 -17.71
N PHE A 10 -3.89 12.11 -18.01
CA PHE A 10 -3.15 10.89 -18.34
C PHE A 10 -2.47 11.01 -19.70
N ASP A 11 -1.15 10.84 -19.75
CA ASP A 11 -0.35 10.87 -20.97
C ASP A 11 0.21 9.46 -21.28
N LYS A 12 -0.25 8.84 -22.36
CA LYS A 12 0.18 7.49 -22.77
C LYS A 12 1.69 7.34 -23.00
N LYS A 13 2.42 8.45 -23.16
CA LYS A 13 3.87 8.43 -23.37
C LYS A 13 4.68 8.40 -22.07
N LYS A 14 4.04 8.73 -20.94
CA LYS A 14 4.69 8.74 -19.64
C LYS A 14 4.59 7.39 -18.94
N PRO A 15 5.61 6.98 -18.18
CA PRO A 15 5.50 5.82 -17.29
C PRO A 15 4.44 6.07 -16.21
N SER A 16 3.78 5.01 -15.78
CA SER A 16 2.69 5.10 -14.81
C SER A 16 3.07 4.50 -13.46
N ILE A 17 2.72 5.21 -12.38
CA ILE A 17 2.82 4.76 -10.99
C ILE A 17 1.42 4.44 -10.49
N LEU A 18 1.23 3.21 -10.02
CA LEU A 18 0.06 2.78 -9.27
C LEU A 18 0.35 2.92 -7.77
N LEU A 19 -0.45 3.72 -7.09
CA LEU A 19 -0.40 3.93 -5.65
C LEU A 19 -1.52 3.11 -5.00
N MET A 20 -1.14 2.10 -4.20
CA MET A 20 -2.07 1.16 -3.59
C MET A 20 -2.08 1.34 -2.07
N HIS A 21 -3.26 1.63 -1.52
CA HIS A 21 -3.47 1.83 -0.08
C HIS A 21 -3.42 0.53 0.73
N GLY A 22 -3.37 0.65 2.06
CA GLY A 22 -3.49 -0.45 3.01
C GLY A 22 -4.93 -0.76 3.38
N SER A 23 -5.11 -1.79 4.23
CA SER A 23 -6.42 -2.27 4.69
C SER A 23 -7.30 -1.16 5.25
N GLY A 24 -8.56 -1.09 4.79
CA GLY A 24 -9.57 -0.13 5.23
C GLY A 24 -9.25 1.33 4.87
N LEU A 25 -8.31 1.59 3.98
CA LEU A 25 -7.93 2.94 3.55
C LEU A 25 -8.49 3.24 2.14
N THR A 26 -8.16 4.40 1.60
CA THR A 26 -8.58 4.86 0.27
C THR A 26 -7.42 5.60 -0.42
N HIS A 27 -7.58 5.99 -1.69
CA HIS A 27 -6.61 6.80 -2.43
C HIS A 27 -6.16 8.07 -1.69
N ILE A 28 -7.00 8.63 -0.81
CA ILE A 28 -6.73 9.88 -0.08
C ILE A 28 -5.42 9.81 0.72
N VAL A 29 -5.01 8.61 1.14
CA VAL A 29 -3.74 8.43 1.86
C VAL A 29 -2.52 8.84 1.04
N TRP A 30 -2.66 8.91 -0.28
CA TRP A 30 -1.61 9.27 -1.22
C TRP A 30 -1.60 10.76 -1.62
N SER A 31 -2.53 11.56 -1.11
CA SER A 31 -2.69 12.99 -1.48
C SER A 31 -1.41 13.83 -1.33
N LEU A 32 -0.55 13.51 -0.36
CA LEU A 32 0.75 14.16 -0.18
C LEU A 32 1.79 13.74 -1.23
N HIS A 33 1.54 12.71 -2.02
CA HIS A 33 2.49 12.05 -2.92
C HIS A 33 2.19 12.27 -4.39
N GLU A 34 0.93 12.38 -4.75
CA GLU A 34 0.46 12.44 -6.15
C GLU A 34 1.15 13.53 -6.96
N GLN A 35 1.03 14.78 -6.52
CA GLN A 35 1.63 15.94 -7.21
C GLN A 35 3.15 15.87 -7.27
N PHE A 36 3.78 15.29 -6.24
CA PHE A 36 5.22 15.13 -6.24
C PHE A 36 5.69 14.18 -7.35
N TYR A 37 5.10 12.99 -7.46
CA TYR A 37 5.51 12.04 -8.51
C TYR A 37 5.08 12.50 -9.90
N ALA A 38 3.93 13.16 -10.03
CA ALA A 38 3.49 13.76 -11.28
C ALA A 38 4.49 14.82 -11.79
N SER A 39 5.03 15.65 -10.90
CA SER A 39 6.07 16.64 -11.24
C SER A 39 7.41 16.00 -11.65
N GLN A 40 7.64 14.72 -11.35
CA GLN A 40 8.79 13.96 -11.81
C GLN A 40 8.55 13.29 -13.19
N GLY A 41 7.42 13.54 -13.84
CA GLY A 41 7.14 13.04 -15.18
C GLY A 41 6.38 11.72 -15.25
N PHE A 42 5.73 11.30 -14.17
CA PHE A 42 4.92 10.06 -14.13
C PHE A 42 3.43 10.36 -14.29
N ASN A 43 2.69 9.43 -14.88
CA ASN A 43 1.25 9.33 -14.66
C ASN A 43 1.02 8.77 -13.26
N ILE A 44 0.03 9.30 -12.56
CA ILE A 44 -0.35 8.84 -11.22
C ILE A 44 -1.71 8.16 -11.29
N LEU A 45 -1.78 6.99 -10.67
CA LEU A 45 -2.99 6.18 -10.54
C LEU A 45 -3.14 5.82 -9.06
N SER A 46 -3.73 6.71 -8.29
CA SER A 46 -4.11 6.43 -6.89
C SER A 46 -5.47 5.78 -6.88
N VAL A 47 -5.53 4.51 -6.57
CA VAL A 47 -6.78 3.74 -6.68
C VAL A 47 -7.53 3.67 -5.35
N ASP A 48 -8.86 3.65 -5.44
CA ASP A 48 -9.70 3.01 -4.43
C ASP A 48 -9.92 1.56 -4.87
N LEU A 49 -9.54 0.60 -4.03
CA LEU A 49 -9.81 -0.81 -4.30
C LEU A 49 -11.33 -1.06 -4.35
N PRO A 50 -11.81 -2.12 -5.02
CA PRO A 50 -13.23 -2.44 -5.04
C PRO A 50 -13.85 -2.46 -3.64
N GLY A 51 -15.00 -1.83 -3.48
CA GLY A 51 -15.68 -1.64 -2.19
C GLY A 51 -15.14 -0.50 -1.33
N HIS A 52 -14.07 0.17 -1.73
CA HIS A 52 -13.44 1.26 -0.96
C HIS A 52 -13.75 2.62 -1.57
N GLY A 53 -13.91 3.63 -0.72
CA GLY A 53 -14.03 5.04 -1.10
C GLY A 53 -15.05 5.27 -2.22
N ASN A 54 -14.57 5.73 -3.37
CA ASN A 54 -15.40 6.01 -4.54
C ASN A 54 -15.50 4.82 -5.53
N SER A 55 -14.85 3.68 -5.24
CA SER A 55 -14.99 2.47 -6.05
C SER A 55 -16.17 1.65 -5.60
N GLU A 56 -17.03 1.30 -6.56
CA GLU A 56 -18.14 0.37 -6.32
C GLU A 56 -17.59 -1.02 -5.93
N GLY A 57 -18.36 -1.72 -5.10
CA GLY A 57 -17.98 -3.03 -4.54
C GLY A 57 -18.61 -4.19 -5.25
N PRO A 58 -18.45 -5.41 -4.73
CA PRO A 58 -17.95 -5.73 -3.37
C PRO A 58 -16.44 -5.66 -3.22
N SER A 59 -15.97 -5.63 -1.95
CA SER A 59 -14.55 -5.80 -1.61
C SER A 59 -14.04 -7.16 -2.05
N LEU A 60 -12.77 -7.22 -2.45
CA LEU A 60 -12.13 -8.45 -2.89
C LEU A 60 -11.56 -9.22 -1.69
N GLU A 61 -11.84 -10.50 -1.63
CA GLU A 61 -11.64 -11.35 -0.46
C GLU A 61 -10.22 -11.93 -0.36
N SER A 62 -9.37 -11.76 -1.40
CA SER A 62 -8.00 -12.25 -1.37
C SER A 62 -7.03 -11.33 -2.09
N ILE A 63 -5.76 -11.42 -1.72
CA ILE A 63 -4.65 -10.68 -2.35
C ILE A 63 -4.56 -11.01 -3.84
N GLU A 64 -4.78 -12.26 -4.23
CA GLU A 64 -4.74 -12.73 -5.62
C GLU A 64 -5.88 -12.12 -6.44
N GLN A 65 -7.07 -11.96 -5.86
CA GLN A 65 -8.19 -11.28 -6.52
C GLN A 65 -7.86 -9.80 -6.76
N ILE A 66 -7.26 -9.13 -5.78
CA ILE A 66 -6.83 -7.73 -5.91
C ILE A 66 -5.75 -7.61 -7.01
N SER A 67 -4.80 -8.53 -7.03
CA SER A 67 -3.76 -8.60 -8.05
C SER A 67 -4.34 -8.78 -9.46
N ASN A 68 -5.33 -9.66 -9.63
CA ASN A 68 -6.07 -9.84 -10.89
C ASN A 68 -6.84 -8.57 -11.30
N TRP A 69 -7.42 -7.87 -10.32
CA TRP A 69 -8.09 -6.61 -10.55
C TRP A 69 -7.11 -5.52 -11.06
N VAL A 70 -5.91 -5.44 -10.49
CA VAL A 70 -4.84 -4.54 -10.97
C VAL A 70 -4.50 -4.83 -12.44
N LYS A 71 -4.36 -6.11 -12.81
CA LYS A 71 -4.14 -6.50 -14.22
C LYS A 71 -5.29 -6.04 -15.12
N SER A 72 -6.53 -6.18 -14.66
CA SER A 72 -7.71 -5.74 -15.41
C SER A 72 -7.75 -4.23 -15.58
N LEU A 73 -7.37 -3.47 -14.52
CA LEU A 73 -7.22 -2.01 -14.58
C LEU A 73 -6.20 -1.59 -15.66
N MET A 74 -5.04 -2.24 -15.67
CA MET A 74 -4.01 -1.96 -16.68
C MET A 74 -4.51 -2.21 -18.10
N ASN A 75 -5.25 -3.29 -18.32
CA ASN A 75 -5.83 -3.61 -19.62
C ASN A 75 -6.82 -2.54 -20.08
N VAL A 76 -7.71 -2.08 -19.19
CA VAL A 76 -8.70 -1.02 -19.49
C VAL A 76 -7.99 0.29 -19.86
N LEU A 77 -6.91 0.64 -19.15
CA LEU A 77 -6.14 1.87 -19.39
C LEU A 77 -5.12 1.74 -20.53
N GLY A 78 -4.93 0.55 -21.09
CA GLY A 78 -3.93 0.28 -22.13
C GLY A 78 -2.48 0.40 -21.65
N ILE A 79 -2.23 0.17 -20.35
CA ILE A 79 -0.91 0.25 -19.72
C ILE A 79 -0.19 -1.08 -19.91
N LYS A 80 0.98 -1.06 -20.53
CA LYS A 80 1.78 -2.27 -20.79
C LYS A 80 2.68 -2.65 -19.62
N LYS A 81 3.28 -1.66 -18.94
CA LYS A 81 4.11 -1.85 -17.77
C LYS A 81 3.83 -0.78 -16.73
N ILE A 82 3.88 -1.16 -15.45
CA ILE A 82 3.54 -0.27 -14.35
C ILE A 82 4.61 -0.30 -13.26
N ILE A 83 4.79 0.82 -12.57
CA ILE A 83 5.49 0.91 -11.29
C ILE A 83 4.43 0.78 -10.20
N ILE A 84 4.61 -0.12 -9.24
CA ILE A 84 3.70 -0.25 -8.11
C ILE A 84 4.38 0.31 -6.85
N ILE A 85 3.69 1.20 -6.16
CA ILE A 85 4.03 1.65 -4.81
C ILE A 85 2.88 1.24 -3.90
N GLY A 86 3.09 0.20 -3.10
CA GLY A 86 2.09 -0.35 -2.20
C GLY A 86 2.42 -0.08 -0.73
N HIS A 87 1.42 0.31 0.04
CA HIS A 87 1.52 0.46 1.49
C HIS A 87 0.79 -0.67 2.19
N SER A 88 1.43 -1.32 3.17
CA SER A 88 0.81 -2.36 4.00
C SER A 88 0.18 -3.48 3.13
N GLN A 89 -1.14 -3.70 3.15
CA GLN A 89 -1.85 -4.63 2.25
C GLN A 89 -1.48 -4.40 0.78
N GLY A 90 -1.36 -3.14 0.34
CA GLY A 90 -0.93 -2.80 -1.01
C GLY A 90 0.47 -3.35 -1.35
N SER A 91 1.33 -3.54 -0.34
CA SER A 91 2.62 -4.22 -0.52
C SER A 91 2.45 -5.71 -0.78
N LEU A 92 1.55 -6.41 -0.07
CA LEU A 92 1.25 -7.82 -0.36
C LEU A 92 0.73 -7.99 -1.79
N VAL A 93 -0.19 -7.11 -2.21
CA VAL A 93 -0.69 -7.12 -3.59
C VAL A 93 0.43 -6.87 -4.60
N GLY A 94 1.35 -5.94 -4.30
CA GLY A 94 2.52 -5.69 -5.14
C GLY A 94 3.44 -6.90 -5.26
N ILE A 95 3.67 -7.63 -4.17
CA ILE A 95 4.45 -8.89 -4.14
C ILE A 95 3.76 -9.94 -5.02
N ASP A 96 2.47 -10.19 -4.81
CA ASP A 96 1.70 -11.17 -5.59
C ASP A 96 1.68 -10.80 -7.08
N PHE A 97 1.42 -9.53 -7.39
CA PHE A 97 1.39 -9.03 -8.77
C PHE A 97 2.74 -9.22 -9.48
N ALA A 98 3.84 -8.82 -8.84
CA ALA A 98 5.17 -8.95 -9.42
C ALA A 98 5.58 -10.40 -9.67
N SER A 99 5.15 -11.31 -8.79
CA SER A 99 5.37 -12.75 -8.93
C SER A 99 4.57 -13.36 -10.08
N ARG A 100 3.29 -13.00 -10.21
CA ARG A 100 2.36 -13.60 -11.18
C ARG A 100 2.42 -12.94 -12.56
N TYR A 101 2.79 -11.67 -12.61
CA TYR A 101 2.79 -10.88 -13.84
C TYR A 101 4.13 -10.13 -14.05
N PRO A 102 5.29 -10.84 -14.07
CA PRO A 102 6.61 -10.21 -14.10
C PRO A 102 6.83 -9.31 -15.32
N ASP A 103 6.18 -9.59 -16.44
CA ASP A 103 6.29 -8.80 -17.67
C ASP A 103 5.51 -7.48 -17.64
N LEU A 104 4.56 -7.35 -16.70
CA LEU A 104 3.69 -6.18 -16.57
C LEU A 104 4.21 -5.16 -15.55
N ILE A 105 5.24 -5.49 -14.78
CA ILE A 105 5.82 -4.59 -13.77
C ILE A 105 7.21 -4.11 -14.18
N SER A 106 7.49 -2.82 -14.00
CA SER A 106 8.82 -2.25 -14.26
C SER A 106 9.63 -2.07 -12.98
N SER A 107 8.99 -1.69 -11.88
CA SER A 107 9.62 -1.52 -10.58
C SER A 107 8.60 -1.67 -9.46
N LEU A 108 9.04 -2.09 -8.29
CA LEU A 108 8.20 -2.32 -7.12
C LEU A 108 8.72 -1.53 -5.91
N VAL A 109 7.83 -0.83 -5.23
CA VAL A 109 8.13 -0.16 -3.96
C VAL A 109 7.19 -0.68 -2.89
N LEU A 110 7.75 -1.30 -1.86
CA LEU A 110 7.05 -1.92 -0.75
C LEU A 110 7.20 -1.05 0.50
N VAL A 111 6.13 -0.39 0.92
CA VAL A 111 6.14 0.55 2.05
C VAL A 111 5.44 -0.09 3.25
N ALA A 112 6.15 -0.23 4.36
CA ALA A 112 5.66 -0.86 5.58
C ALA A 112 4.99 -2.23 5.29
N GLY A 113 5.61 -3.02 4.41
CA GLY A 113 5.08 -4.28 3.93
C GLY A 113 5.84 -5.50 4.43
N SER A 114 5.20 -6.65 4.32
CA SER A 114 5.80 -7.96 4.59
C SER A 114 5.25 -8.99 3.61
N TYR A 115 5.95 -10.11 3.45
CA TYR A 115 5.50 -11.24 2.64
C TYR A 115 4.41 -12.09 3.32
N LYS A 116 4.18 -11.86 4.60
CA LYS A 116 3.08 -12.41 5.40
C LYS A 116 2.64 -11.37 6.42
N MET A 117 1.35 -11.24 6.60
CA MET A 117 0.77 -10.29 7.56
C MET A 117 -0.26 -11.01 8.45
N PRO A 118 0.21 -11.79 9.44
CA PRO A 118 -0.70 -12.39 10.40
C PRO A 118 -1.42 -11.29 11.18
N VAL A 119 -2.73 -11.35 11.22
CA VAL A 119 -3.57 -10.37 11.88
C VAL A 119 -4.02 -10.93 13.23
N ASN A 120 -3.98 -10.07 14.27
CA ASN A 120 -4.51 -10.42 15.58
C ASN A 120 -6.01 -10.76 15.48
N GLN A 121 -6.42 -11.91 16.04
CA GLN A 121 -7.79 -12.40 15.94
C GLN A 121 -8.82 -11.45 16.56
N ASP A 122 -8.48 -10.78 17.68
CA ASP A 122 -9.37 -9.79 18.29
C ASP A 122 -9.62 -8.61 17.36
N LEU A 123 -8.59 -8.18 16.60
CA LEU A 123 -8.75 -7.13 15.60
C LEU A 123 -9.74 -7.55 14.50
N ILE A 124 -9.62 -8.77 14.00
CA ILE A 124 -10.56 -9.33 13.01
C ILE A 124 -11.96 -9.37 13.60
N ASN A 125 -12.13 -9.89 14.80
CA ASN A 125 -13.43 -10.00 15.46
C ASN A 125 -14.10 -8.62 15.65
N TYR A 126 -13.34 -7.59 16.06
CA TYR A 126 -13.86 -6.23 16.18
C TYR A 126 -14.24 -5.65 14.80
N ALA A 127 -13.44 -5.91 13.76
CA ALA A 127 -13.75 -5.46 12.42
C ALA A 127 -15.02 -6.10 11.87
N GLU A 128 -15.19 -7.42 12.04
CA GLU A 128 -16.38 -8.17 11.64
C GLU A 128 -17.65 -7.72 12.37
N ALA A 129 -17.52 -7.35 13.65
CA ALA A 129 -18.60 -6.78 14.43
C ALA A 129 -18.91 -5.31 14.08
N GLY A 130 -18.12 -4.66 13.21
CA GLY A 130 -18.23 -3.22 12.94
C GLY A 130 -17.91 -2.35 14.16
N ASP A 131 -17.18 -2.89 15.15
CA ASP A 131 -16.79 -2.18 16.36
C ASP A 131 -15.65 -1.19 16.03
N GLU A 132 -15.82 0.07 16.41
CA GLU A 132 -14.81 1.11 16.24
C GLU A 132 -13.48 0.83 16.96
N LYS A 133 -13.45 -0.12 17.89
CA LYS A 133 -12.22 -0.61 18.51
C LYS A 133 -11.23 -1.13 17.48
N ALA A 134 -11.70 -1.74 16.38
CA ALA A 134 -10.81 -2.18 15.31
C ALA A 134 -9.98 -1.00 14.76
N VAL A 135 -10.65 0.11 14.48
CA VAL A 135 -10.03 1.34 13.97
C VAL A 135 -9.08 1.94 15.00
N LEU A 136 -9.50 1.99 16.26
CA LEU A 136 -8.66 2.52 17.35
C LEU A 136 -7.39 1.70 17.57
N LEU A 137 -7.47 0.38 17.45
CA LEU A 137 -6.30 -0.51 17.53
C LEU A 137 -5.36 -0.30 16.35
N MET A 138 -5.88 -0.24 15.13
CA MET A 138 -5.09 0.06 13.93
C MET A 138 -4.35 1.39 14.07
N MET A 139 -5.01 2.42 14.61
CA MET A 139 -4.38 3.70 14.86
C MET A 139 -3.29 3.62 15.94
N LYS A 140 -3.56 2.91 17.03
CA LYS A 140 -2.62 2.75 18.15
C LYS A 140 -1.33 2.04 17.73
N TRP A 141 -1.44 1.04 16.86
CA TRP A 141 -0.29 0.26 16.38
C TRP A 141 0.39 0.87 15.17
N GLY A 142 -0.38 1.58 14.34
CA GLY A 142 0.11 2.16 13.09
C GLY A 142 0.91 3.46 13.25
N TYR A 143 0.71 4.20 14.36
CA TYR A 143 1.39 5.47 14.59
C TYR A 143 2.35 5.39 15.77
N GLU A 144 3.57 5.91 15.60
CA GLU A 144 4.50 6.07 16.70
C GLU A 144 4.39 7.43 17.39
N GLY A 145 3.94 8.45 16.70
CA GLY A 145 3.87 9.79 17.26
C GLY A 145 2.51 10.12 17.86
N SER A 146 2.44 10.22 19.21
CA SER A 146 1.38 11.00 19.89
C SER A 146 1.47 12.51 19.62
N LYS A 147 2.35 12.92 18.69
CA LYS A 147 2.50 14.32 18.32
C LYS A 147 1.19 14.79 17.67
N ALA A 148 0.49 15.64 18.41
CA ALA A 148 -0.71 16.29 17.94
C ALA A 148 -0.42 16.94 16.57
N PHE A 149 -1.00 16.40 15.52
CA PHE A 149 -1.04 17.10 14.25
C PHE A 149 -1.85 18.38 14.48
N ILE A 150 -1.29 19.52 14.11
CA ILE A 150 -2.06 20.78 14.12
C ILE A 150 -3.26 20.56 13.20
N GLY A 151 -4.48 20.66 13.74
CA GLY A 151 -5.71 20.34 13.02
C GLY A 151 -6.22 18.89 13.18
N GLY A 152 -5.62 18.08 14.05
CA GLY A 152 -6.01 16.71 14.36
C GLY A 152 -5.30 15.67 13.48
N ASN A 153 -5.36 14.42 13.90
CA ASN A 153 -4.75 13.31 13.17
C ASN A 153 -5.47 13.11 11.82
N PRO A 154 -4.79 13.28 10.67
CA PRO A 154 -5.43 13.17 9.35
C PRO A 154 -5.99 11.77 9.10
N VAL A 155 -5.35 10.72 9.61
CA VAL A 155 -5.85 9.34 9.47
C VAL A 155 -7.10 9.14 10.32
N LYS A 156 -7.15 9.71 11.53
CA LYS A 156 -8.38 9.68 12.33
C LYS A 156 -9.55 10.37 11.60
N LYS A 157 -9.27 11.46 10.89
CA LYS A 157 -10.29 12.12 10.05
C LYS A 157 -10.71 11.22 8.89
N ILE A 158 -9.78 10.62 8.18
CA ILE A 158 -10.05 9.70 7.08
C ILE A 158 -10.86 8.50 7.57
N ILE A 159 -10.44 7.88 8.68
CA ILE A 159 -11.09 6.70 9.26
C ILE A 159 -12.46 7.05 9.86
N ASN A 160 -12.61 8.19 10.51
CA ASN A 160 -13.91 8.61 11.08
C ASN A 160 -14.89 9.15 10.03
N SER A 161 -14.41 9.57 8.87
CA SER A 161 -15.27 10.11 7.80
C SER A 161 -15.96 9.04 6.97
N SER A 162 -15.53 7.79 7.03
CA SER A 162 -16.09 6.74 6.20
C SER A 162 -16.74 5.65 7.05
N ARG A 163 -18.08 5.63 7.02
CA ARG A 163 -18.91 4.51 7.49
C ARG A 163 -18.50 3.21 6.74
N GLU A 164 -18.09 3.35 5.51
CA GLU A 164 -17.65 2.34 4.56
C GLU A 164 -16.37 1.59 4.99
N ILE A 165 -15.44 2.24 5.71
CA ILE A 165 -14.22 1.59 6.20
C ILE A 165 -14.55 0.39 7.11
N ARG A 166 -15.64 0.48 7.88
CA ARG A 166 -16.03 -0.60 8.79
C ARG A 166 -16.45 -1.86 8.03
N GLU A 167 -17.08 -1.69 6.87
CA GLU A 167 -17.59 -2.80 6.06
C GLU A 167 -16.45 -3.51 5.29
N VAL A 168 -15.41 -2.77 4.87
CA VAL A 168 -14.31 -3.32 4.07
C VAL A 168 -13.14 -3.82 4.92
N LEU A 169 -12.94 -3.25 6.14
CA LEU A 169 -11.77 -3.55 6.97
C LEU A 169 -11.65 -5.03 7.32
N ALA A 170 -12.75 -5.69 7.67
CA ALA A 170 -12.75 -7.11 8.01
C ALA A 170 -12.33 -7.98 6.81
N VAL A 171 -12.82 -7.66 5.61
CA VAL A 171 -12.47 -8.37 4.38
C VAL A 171 -10.97 -8.22 4.09
N ASP A 172 -10.44 -7.00 4.19
CA ASP A 172 -9.03 -6.71 3.97
C ASP A 172 -8.11 -7.42 4.96
N LEU A 173 -8.46 -7.37 6.26
CA LEU A 173 -7.68 -8.04 7.31
C LEU A 173 -7.65 -9.55 7.10
N ASN A 174 -8.79 -10.14 6.72
CA ASN A 174 -8.88 -11.56 6.39
C ASN A 174 -8.08 -11.89 5.12
N ALA A 175 -8.12 -11.06 4.08
CA ALA A 175 -7.33 -11.24 2.87
C ALA A 175 -5.81 -11.25 3.20
N CYS A 176 -5.34 -10.30 4.03
CA CYS A 176 -3.95 -10.25 4.48
C CYS A 176 -3.56 -11.48 5.31
N ASN A 177 -4.41 -11.87 6.28
CA ASN A 177 -4.16 -12.99 7.18
C ASN A 177 -4.12 -14.35 6.47
N ASN A 178 -4.91 -14.48 5.42
CA ASN A 178 -5.06 -15.73 4.65
C ASN A 178 -4.06 -15.89 3.51
N TYR A 179 -3.32 -14.84 3.13
CA TYR A 179 -2.32 -14.94 2.07
C TYR A 179 -1.14 -15.83 2.48
N LYS A 180 -0.93 -16.94 1.74
CA LYS A 180 0.08 -17.98 2.09
C LYS A 180 1.28 -18.00 1.15
N ASP A 181 1.13 -17.51 -0.08
CA ASP A 181 2.13 -17.66 -1.14
C ASP A 181 3.26 -16.62 -1.08
N GLY A 182 3.26 -15.74 -0.06
CA GLY A 182 4.15 -14.60 0.02
C GLY A 182 5.64 -14.95 -0.05
N LYS A 183 6.07 -16.06 0.58
CA LYS A 183 7.47 -16.50 0.52
C LYS A 183 7.89 -16.88 -0.90
N GLU A 184 7.10 -17.74 -1.54
CA GLU A 184 7.37 -18.20 -2.91
C GLU A 184 7.26 -17.04 -3.91
N SER A 185 6.37 -16.10 -3.66
CA SER A 185 6.21 -14.91 -4.48
C SER A 185 7.44 -14.02 -4.45
N LEU A 186 8.07 -13.82 -3.28
CA LEU A 186 9.31 -13.03 -3.17
C LEU A 186 10.44 -13.58 -4.05
N GLU A 187 10.61 -14.89 -4.07
CA GLU A 187 11.67 -15.58 -4.83
C GLU A 187 11.48 -15.42 -6.36
N LYS A 188 10.25 -15.16 -6.81
CA LYS A 188 9.89 -14.94 -8.22
C LYS A 188 9.99 -13.48 -8.68
N ILE A 189 10.19 -12.52 -7.76
CA ILE A 189 10.31 -11.10 -8.11
C ILE A 189 11.65 -10.87 -8.83
N ASN A 190 11.56 -10.39 -10.07
CA ASN A 190 12.72 -10.10 -10.90
C ASN A 190 12.92 -8.60 -11.18
N CYS A 191 11.90 -7.76 -10.97
CA CYS A 191 12.02 -6.32 -11.17
C CYS A 191 12.83 -5.66 -10.03
N PRO A 192 13.44 -4.49 -10.28
CA PRO A 192 14.02 -3.66 -9.24
C PRO A 192 13.00 -3.38 -8.14
N THR A 193 13.38 -3.59 -6.88
CA THR A 193 12.48 -3.47 -5.74
C THR A 193 13.08 -2.61 -4.63
N LEU A 194 12.34 -1.61 -4.16
CA LEU A 194 12.68 -0.83 -2.97
C LEU A 194 11.77 -1.20 -1.81
N CYS A 195 12.34 -1.57 -0.67
CA CYS A 195 11.62 -1.85 0.56
C CYS A 195 11.85 -0.74 1.58
N ILE A 196 10.79 -0.07 2.02
CA ILE A 196 10.86 1.07 2.97
C ILE A 196 10.17 0.66 4.27
N PHE A 197 10.90 0.81 5.40
CA PHE A 197 10.42 0.47 6.74
C PHE A 197 10.59 1.64 7.71
N GLY A 198 9.67 1.78 8.65
CA GLY A 198 9.84 2.60 9.84
C GLY A 198 10.56 1.80 10.93
N ASP A 199 11.49 2.43 11.65
CA ASP A 199 12.25 1.78 12.72
C ASP A 199 11.41 1.46 13.98
N LEU A 200 10.26 2.13 14.12
CA LEU A 200 9.32 1.99 15.24
C LEU A 200 8.00 1.33 14.81
N ASP A 201 7.96 0.70 13.63
CA ASP A 201 6.77 0.00 13.14
C ASP A 201 6.45 -1.23 14.01
N LYS A 202 5.30 -1.20 14.68
CA LYS A 202 4.82 -2.28 15.55
C LYS A 202 4.02 -3.33 14.80
N MET A 203 3.54 -3.01 13.58
CA MET A 203 2.76 -3.93 12.74
C MET A 203 3.67 -4.79 11.85
N VAL A 204 4.75 -4.18 11.33
CA VAL A 204 5.78 -4.86 10.54
C VAL A 204 7.16 -4.60 11.15
N PRO A 205 7.59 -5.39 12.14
CA PRO A 205 8.89 -5.24 12.78
C PRO A 205 10.05 -5.35 11.78
N LEU A 206 11.12 -4.56 11.99
CA LEU A 206 12.29 -4.52 11.09
C LEU A 206 12.93 -5.89 10.84
N GLU A 207 12.86 -6.81 11.80
CA GLU A 207 13.38 -8.18 11.62
C GLU A 207 12.66 -8.90 10.46
N VAL A 208 11.34 -8.78 10.43
CA VAL A 208 10.51 -9.37 9.35
C VAL A 208 10.82 -8.71 8.01
N GLY A 209 10.97 -7.38 8.01
CA GLY A 209 11.37 -6.62 6.83
C GLY A 209 12.76 -7.01 6.31
N ASN A 210 13.75 -7.17 7.19
CA ASN A 210 15.09 -7.62 6.83
C ASN A 210 15.08 -9.00 6.18
N LYS A 211 14.31 -9.93 6.72
CA LYS A 211 14.13 -11.26 6.14
C LYS A 211 13.49 -11.18 4.75
N MET A 212 12.48 -10.34 4.57
CA MET A 212 11.85 -10.13 3.26
C MET A 212 12.87 -9.63 2.22
N VAL A 213 13.64 -8.61 2.54
CA VAL A 213 14.65 -8.03 1.64
C VAL A 213 15.68 -9.09 1.20
N SER A 214 16.13 -9.95 2.11
CA SER A 214 17.12 -11.00 1.79
C SER A 214 16.61 -12.06 0.80
N MET A 215 15.31 -12.13 0.57
CA MET A 215 14.66 -13.08 -0.34
C MET A 215 14.41 -12.52 -1.73
N ILE A 216 14.49 -11.20 -1.92
CA ILE A 216 14.28 -10.55 -3.21
C ILE A 216 15.65 -10.30 -3.87
N LYS A 217 15.88 -10.91 -5.04
CA LYS A 217 17.18 -10.90 -5.72
C LYS A 217 17.71 -9.50 -6.04
N ASN A 218 16.84 -8.59 -6.46
CA ASN A 218 17.19 -7.22 -6.88
C ASN A 218 16.46 -6.20 -6.00
N SER A 219 16.87 -6.13 -4.73
CA SER A 219 16.20 -5.27 -3.76
C SER A 219 17.14 -4.30 -3.05
N GLU A 220 16.61 -3.12 -2.75
CA GLU A 220 17.20 -2.12 -1.89
C GLU A 220 16.36 -1.94 -0.64
N LYS A 221 16.99 -1.65 0.48
CA LYS A 221 16.34 -1.37 1.76
C LYS A 221 16.55 0.07 2.19
N LYS A 222 15.46 0.71 2.62
CA LYS A 222 15.50 2.01 3.29
C LYS A 222 14.81 1.91 4.64
N ILE A 223 15.49 2.31 5.70
CA ILE A 223 14.91 2.48 7.03
C ILE A 223 14.71 3.97 7.27
N ILE A 224 13.52 4.35 7.72
CA ILE A 224 13.16 5.72 8.10
C ILE A 224 13.08 5.79 9.61
N ASN A 225 13.92 6.62 10.20
CA ASN A 225 14.06 6.74 11.65
C ASN A 225 12.91 7.53 12.29
N ASN A 226 12.56 7.18 13.52
CA ASN A 226 11.48 7.78 14.31
C ASN A 226 10.15 7.76 13.53
N CYS A 227 9.80 6.60 13.00
CA CYS A 227 8.65 6.40 12.14
C CYS A 227 7.98 5.05 12.41
N GLY A 228 6.66 5.08 12.53
CA GLY A 228 5.82 3.88 12.66
C GLY A 228 5.44 3.27 11.31
N HIS A 229 4.28 2.61 11.28
CA HIS A 229 3.73 1.95 10.10
C HIS A 229 3.23 2.94 9.03
N MET A 230 2.72 4.11 9.47
CA MET A 230 2.12 5.10 8.57
C MET A 230 3.15 6.05 7.95
N ILE A 231 4.22 5.49 7.38
CA ILE A 231 5.33 6.19 6.74
C ILE A 231 4.84 7.25 5.75
N ILE A 232 3.79 6.91 5.00
CA ILE A 232 3.15 7.76 3.99
C ILE A 232 2.67 9.11 4.55
N PHE A 233 2.44 9.20 5.85
CA PHE A 233 2.06 10.44 6.55
C PHE A 233 3.15 10.94 7.48
N GLU A 234 3.71 10.04 8.30
CA GLU A 234 4.66 10.44 9.35
C GLU A 234 5.95 11.02 8.77
N LYS A 235 6.38 10.48 7.63
CA LYS A 235 7.65 10.80 6.97
C LYS A 235 7.51 10.89 5.43
N ALA A 236 6.45 11.56 4.98
CA ALA A 236 6.13 11.69 3.56
C ALA A 236 7.29 12.26 2.72
N PHE A 237 8.04 13.22 3.26
CA PHE A 237 9.18 13.82 2.55
C PHE A 237 10.32 12.82 2.35
N GLU A 238 10.74 12.14 3.42
CA GLU A 238 11.81 11.15 3.40
C GLU A 238 11.45 9.96 2.50
N MET A 239 10.21 9.52 2.54
CA MET A 239 9.70 8.48 1.66
C MET A 239 9.79 8.90 0.19
N ARG A 240 9.24 10.08 -0.17
CA ARG A 240 9.27 10.59 -1.55
C ARG A 240 10.69 10.73 -2.08
N LYS A 241 11.61 11.22 -1.24
CA LYS A 241 13.04 11.33 -1.59
C LYS A 241 13.63 9.95 -1.91
N SER A 242 13.38 8.96 -1.07
CA SER A 242 13.89 7.59 -1.27
C SER A 242 13.35 6.95 -2.54
N VAL A 243 12.05 7.11 -2.81
CA VAL A 243 11.43 6.61 -4.04
C VAL A 243 11.97 7.31 -5.28
N LYS A 244 12.14 8.65 -5.24
CA LYS A 244 12.74 9.41 -6.34
C LYS A 244 14.14 8.92 -6.65
N GLU A 245 15.00 8.79 -5.64
CA GLU A 245 16.38 8.29 -5.79
C GLU A 245 16.42 6.90 -6.41
N PHE A 246 15.50 6.02 -6.01
CA PHE A 246 15.38 4.67 -6.56
C PHE A 246 14.92 4.66 -8.02
N LEU A 247 13.89 5.42 -8.37
CA LEU A 247 13.35 5.46 -9.74
C LEU A 247 14.22 6.23 -10.73
N SER A 248 15.26 6.93 -10.28
CA SER A 248 16.20 7.70 -11.12
C SER A 248 17.42 6.88 -11.57
N LYS A 249 17.54 5.62 -11.14
CA LYS A 249 18.61 4.68 -11.52
C LYS A 249 18.28 3.97 -12.83
#